data_55b60c3030cdf99e1814a93e33cfd710
#
_entry.id   55b60c3030cdf99e1814a93e33cfd710
#
_cell.length_a   1.000
_cell.length_b   1.000
_cell.length_c   1.000
_cell.angle_alpha   90.00
_cell.angle_beta   90.00
_cell.angle_gamma   90.00
#
_symmetry.space_group_name_H-M   'P 1'
#
loop_
_entity.id
_entity.type
_entity.pdbx_description
1 polymer ?
#
loop_
_entity_poly.entity_id
_entity_poly.type
_entity_poly.pdbx_seq_one_letter_code
_entity_poly.pdbx_strand_id
1 'polypeptide(L)'
;VSHANGSEHSTCWGSLNSIGNYRASRLHVIGHSSILRFISRYPEGVEKQDTTKVPTGLALYNIAAHRASREVIYSYSTSFGLATRIISKELRAHIENIYALVRVADEIVDGSAAEAAAIETAVDPGQLLTDFENETYLAMKRGFSTNLIIHSFALTAREVGIKKEIVEPFFFSMRQDLTETIHDQASFQRYVYGSAEVVGLMCLAAFMHGHKYSEHEKTTMVTGARALGAAFQKVNFLRDLASDFEKLGRSYFPGVDVKTFNDDVKNALVVDIENDLRISALALPLLPASPRKAVTAAQLLFQELNKKIAKTKAEELIQARISVNNLRKLILLAKTLLGAKT
;
A
#
# COMPACT_ATOMS: atom_id res chain seq x y z
N VAL A 1 0.79 70.52 -6.41
CA VAL A 1 -0.39 71.00 -5.69
C VAL A 1 -1.12 69.73 -5.26
N SER A 2 -0.80 69.18 -4.15
CA SER A 2 -1.35 69.29 -2.81
C SER A 2 -2.50 68.33 -2.50
N HIS A 3 -2.22 67.62 -1.44
CA HIS A 3 -3.03 67.14 -0.33
C HIS A 3 -3.77 65.81 -0.55
N ALA A 4 -3.49 64.81 0.18
CA ALA A 4 -3.34 64.45 1.62
C ALA A 4 -4.57 63.68 2.12
N ASN A 5 -4.24 62.61 2.83
CA ASN A 5 -4.94 61.99 3.97
C ASN A 5 -6.18 61.13 3.77
N GLY A 6 -6.07 59.94 4.38
CA GLY A 6 -7.13 59.35 5.17
C GLY A 6 -7.13 57.84 5.22
N SER A 7 -6.56 57.32 6.29
CA SER A 7 -6.77 55.98 6.83
C SER A 7 -8.25 55.63 6.96
N GLU A 8 -8.63 54.38 6.71
CA GLU A 8 -9.50 53.66 7.66
C GLU A 8 -9.61 52.18 7.31
N HIS A 9 -9.37 51.39 8.32
CA HIS A 9 -9.72 49.96 8.41
C HIS A 9 -11.24 49.80 8.38
N SER A 10 -11.79 48.93 7.54
CA SER A 10 -13.06 48.27 7.88
C SER A 10 -13.22 46.92 7.15
N THR A 11 -13.19 45.90 7.92
CA THR A 11 -13.93 44.63 7.89
C THR A 11 -14.83 44.36 6.67
N CYS A 12 -14.45 43.38 5.87
CA CYS A 12 -15.28 42.84 4.81
C CYS A 12 -16.04 41.62 5.31
N TRP A 13 -17.20 41.85 5.95
CA TRP A 13 -18.28 40.87 6.13
C TRP A 13 -19.55 41.57 5.67
N GLY A 14 -19.99 41.25 4.47
CA GLY A 14 -21.23 41.81 3.96
C GLY A 14 -21.72 41.14 2.70
N SER A 15 -22.80 40.38 2.84
CA SER A 15 -23.82 40.04 1.83
C SER A 15 -23.42 39.04 0.73
N LEU A 16 -23.73 37.74 0.99
CA LEU A 16 -24.18 36.82 -0.02
C LEU A 16 -25.65 36.43 0.26
N ASN A 17 -26.56 37.23 -0.29
CA ASN A 17 -27.94 36.87 -0.51
C ASN A 17 -28.19 36.87 -2.02
N SER A 18 -28.20 35.73 -2.65
CA SER A 18 -29.04 35.33 -3.78
C SER A 18 -28.41 34.17 -4.58
N ILE A 19 -28.62 32.93 -4.17
CA ILE A 19 -28.70 31.80 -5.08
C ILE A 19 -29.78 30.85 -4.53
N GLY A 20 -30.68 30.49 -5.43
CA GLY A 20 -31.94 29.88 -5.18
C GLY A 20 -31.93 28.45 -4.58
N ASN A 21 -33.07 28.18 -4.06
CA ASN A 21 -33.69 26.89 -3.71
C ASN A 21 -32.93 25.62 -4.10
N TYR A 22 -32.15 25.07 -3.16
CA TYR A 22 -31.93 23.64 -3.07
C TYR A 22 -32.59 23.14 -1.78
N ARG A 23 -33.50 22.18 -1.94
CA ARG A 23 -34.25 21.53 -0.89
C ARG A 23 -33.29 21.08 0.22
N ALA A 24 -33.50 21.58 1.42
CA ALA A 24 -32.95 21.07 2.66
C ALA A 24 -33.45 19.65 2.91
N SER A 25 -32.67 18.64 2.50
CA SER A 25 -32.83 17.28 3.01
C SER A 25 -32.13 17.21 4.35
N ARG A 26 -32.93 17.12 5.39
CA ARG A 26 -32.70 16.76 6.79
C ARG A 26 -31.25 16.36 7.14
N LEU A 27 -30.49 17.30 7.66
CA LEU A 27 -29.42 16.99 8.60
C LEU A 27 -30.06 16.37 9.84
N HIS A 28 -30.06 15.04 9.90
CA HIS A 28 -30.31 14.34 11.15
C HIS A 28 -29.13 14.65 12.07
N VAL A 29 -29.36 15.44 13.08
CA VAL A 29 -28.50 15.54 14.26
C VAL A 29 -28.35 14.11 14.77
N ILE A 30 -27.18 13.51 14.56
CA ILE A 30 -26.84 12.19 15.11
C ILE A 30 -26.80 12.37 16.62
N GLY A 31 -27.85 11.89 17.30
CA GLY A 31 -28.00 12.02 18.74
C GLY A 31 -26.86 11.31 19.48
N HIS A 32 -26.54 11.79 20.68
CA HIS A 32 -25.51 11.30 21.60
C HIS A 32 -25.44 9.75 21.71
N SER A 33 -26.58 9.06 21.57
CA SER A 33 -26.67 7.60 21.63
C SER A 33 -26.02 6.86 20.45
N SER A 34 -25.88 7.50 19.28
CA SER A 34 -25.21 6.90 18.10
C SER A 34 -23.70 6.98 18.22
N ILE A 35 -23.18 8.02 18.87
CA ILE A 35 -21.73 8.16 19.16
C ILE A 35 -21.30 7.08 20.16
N LEU A 36 -22.09 6.77 21.18
CA LEU A 36 -21.79 5.73 22.17
C LEU A 36 -21.78 4.32 21.57
N ARG A 37 -22.66 4.00 20.59
CA ARG A 37 -22.63 2.71 19.89
C ARG A 37 -21.43 2.57 18.94
N PHE A 38 -20.87 3.68 18.45
CA PHE A 38 -19.67 3.66 17.62
C PHE A 38 -18.41 3.41 18.45
N ILE A 39 -18.40 3.87 19.71
CA ILE A 39 -17.28 3.71 20.66
C ILE A 39 -17.17 2.25 21.16
N SER A 40 -18.27 1.49 21.23
CA SER A 40 -18.26 0.10 21.72
C SER A 40 -17.60 -0.92 20.76
N ARG A 41 -17.11 -0.49 19.59
CA ARG A 41 -16.38 -1.31 18.62
C ARG A 41 -14.85 -1.18 18.69
N TYR A 42 -14.30 -0.59 19.76
CA TYR A 42 -12.84 -0.55 19.93
C TYR A 42 -12.32 -1.92 20.35
N PRO A 43 -11.27 -2.44 19.70
CA PRO A 43 -10.60 -3.65 20.13
C PRO A 43 -9.81 -3.40 21.41
N GLU A 44 -10.07 -4.20 22.44
CA GLU A 44 -9.27 -4.30 23.65
C GLU A 44 -7.88 -4.85 23.31
N GLY A 45 -6.82 -4.15 23.69
CA GLY A 45 -5.43 -4.57 23.45
C GLY A 45 -4.36 -3.51 23.67
N VAL A 46 -4.76 -2.31 24.08
CA VAL A 46 -3.86 -1.34 24.72
C VAL A 46 -4.08 -1.51 26.22
N GLU A 47 -3.01 -1.42 27.07
CA GLU A 47 -3.08 -1.46 28.53
C GLU A 47 -4.43 -0.96 29.03
N LYS A 48 -5.02 -1.61 30.04
CA LYS A 48 -6.29 -1.21 30.65
C LYS A 48 -6.25 0.27 31.06
N GLN A 49 -6.23 1.14 30.06
CA GLN A 49 -6.58 2.54 30.24
C GLN A 49 -8.07 2.58 30.51
N ASP A 50 -8.43 3.31 31.55
CA ASP A 50 -9.78 3.60 31.99
C ASP A 50 -10.67 3.84 30.73
N THR A 51 -11.45 2.83 30.35
CA THR A 51 -12.27 2.80 29.12
C THR A 51 -13.41 3.80 29.12
N THR A 52 -13.51 4.61 30.16
CA THR A 52 -14.53 5.67 30.33
C THR A 52 -14.12 7.00 29.70
N LYS A 53 -12.83 7.22 29.39
CA LYS A 53 -12.37 8.49 28.79
C LYS A 53 -12.30 8.40 27.26
N VAL A 54 -13.03 9.28 26.57
CA VAL A 54 -12.91 9.46 25.12
C VAL A 54 -11.48 9.95 24.82
N PRO A 55 -10.73 9.28 23.91
CA PRO A 55 -9.41 9.74 23.53
C PRO A 55 -9.43 11.18 23.03
N THR A 56 -8.49 12.00 23.48
CA THR A 56 -8.34 13.41 23.10
C THR A 56 -6.91 13.72 22.65
N GLY A 57 -6.72 14.86 22.02
CA GLY A 57 -5.39 15.33 21.63
C GLY A 57 -4.67 14.35 20.71
N LEU A 58 -3.40 14.08 21.01
CA LEU A 58 -2.53 13.22 20.20
C LEU A 58 -3.06 11.78 20.09
N ALA A 59 -3.62 11.22 21.15
CA ALA A 59 -4.18 9.86 21.11
C ALA A 59 -5.33 9.74 20.11
N LEU A 60 -6.23 10.73 20.06
CA LEU A 60 -7.31 10.78 19.08
C LEU A 60 -6.77 10.95 17.66
N TYR A 61 -5.72 11.78 17.47
CA TYR A 61 -5.08 11.99 16.18
C TYR A 61 -4.44 10.71 15.65
N ASN A 62 -3.72 9.96 16.50
CA ASN A 62 -3.11 8.67 16.14
C ASN A 62 -4.18 7.65 15.68
N ILE A 63 -5.32 7.60 16.39
CA ILE A 63 -6.45 6.74 16.02
C ILE A 63 -7.05 7.15 14.68
N ALA A 64 -7.23 8.46 14.45
CA ALA A 64 -7.75 8.97 13.18
C ALA A 64 -6.81 8.64 12.00
N ALA A 65 -5.51 8.81 12.20
CA ALA A 65 -4.48 8.50 11.21
C ALA A 65 -4.49 7.01 10.84
N HIS A 66 -4.54 6.12 11.83
CA HIS A 66 -4.63 4.69 11.58
C HIS A 66 -5.94 4.31 10.86
N ARG A 67 -7.08 4.93 11.22
CA ARG A 67 -8.35 4.70 10.50
C ARG A 67 -8.28 5.13 9.04
N ALA A 68 -7.63 6.24 8.74
CA ALA A 68 -7.40 6.68 7.37
C ALA A 68 -6.60 5.63 6.57
N SER A 69 -5.51 5.10 7.14
CA SER A 69 -4.72 4.03 6.52
C SER A 69 -5.52 2.75 6.30
N ARG A 70 -6.34 2.39 7.27
CA ARG A 70 -7.23 1.24 7.15
C ARG A 70 -8.25 1.43 6.01
N GLU A 71 -8.83 2.62 5.86
CA GLU A 71 -9.75 2.90 4.76
C GLU A 71 -9.07 2.75 3.40
N VAL A 72 -7.83 3.21 3.27
CA VAL A 72 -7.06 3.05 2.02
C VAL A 72 -6.93 1.58 1.64
N ILE A 73 -6.48 0.68 2.52
CA ILE A 73 -6.30 -0.74 2.13
C ILE A 73 -7.62 -1.41 1.75
N TYR A 74 -8.72 -1.10 2.43
CA TYR A 74 -10.02 -1.71 2.14
C TYR A 74 -10.68 -1.16 0.88
N SER A 75 -10.42 0.09 0.52
CA SER A 75 -10.90 0.69 -0.73
C SER A 75 -10.13 0.18 -1.94
N TYR A 76 -8.81 0.02 -1.84
CA TYR A 76 -7.94 -0.30 -2.97
C TYR A 76 -7.62 -1.79 -3.14
N SER A 77 -7.74 -2.63 -2.11
CA SER A 77 -7.36 -4.04 -2.22
C SER A 77 -8.28 -5.01 -1.49
N THR A 78 -9.06 -5.76 -2.27
CA THR A 78 -9.88 -6.87 -1.74
C THR A 78 -9.02 -8.03 -1.24
N SER A 79 -7.91 -8.33 -1.90
CA SER A 79 -7.06 -9.50 -1.60
C SER A 79 -6.19 -9.26 -0.37
N PHE A 80 -5.44 -8.15 -0.34
CA PHE A 80 -4.64 -7.79 0.82
C PHE A 80 -5.51 -7.42 2.02
N GLY A 81 -6.63 -6.71 1.80
CA GLY A 81 -7.60 -6.42 2.87
C GLY A 81 -8.17 -7.67 3.53
N LEU A 82 -8.41 -8.75 2.78
CA LEU A 82 -8.83 -10.05 3.35
C LEU A 82 -7.68 -10.73 4.10
N ALA A 83 -6.46 -10.74 3.55
CA ALA A 83 -5.30 -11.36 4.20
C ALA A 83 -4.94 -10.65 5.52
N THR A 84 -5.04 -9.32 5.59
CA THR A 84 -4.78 -8.58 6.83
C THR A 84 -5.76 -8.87 7.95
N ARG A 85 -6.99 -9.32 7.64
CA ARG A 85 -7.98 -9.71 8.68
C ARG A 85 -7.56 -10.92 9.49
N ILE A 86 -6.65 -11.75 8.98
CA ILE A 86 -6.13 -12.93 9.70
C ILE A 86 -5.02 -12.53 10.69
N ILE A 87 -4.37 -11.39 10.47
CA ILE A 87 -3.29 -10.88 11.32
C ILE A 87 -3.88 -10.39 12.65
N SER A 88 -3.14 -10.57 13.76
CA SER A 88 -3.52 -9.99 15.07
C SER A 88 -3.72 -8.48 14.95
N LYS A 89 -4.53 -7.91 15.84
CA LYS A 89 -4.93 -6.49 15.74
C LYS A 89 -3.73 -5.54 15.77
N GLU A 90 -2.76 -5.83 16.63
CA GLU A 90 -1.55 -5.02 16.81
C GLU A 90 -0.73 -5.00 15.52
N LEU A 91 -0.40 -6.16 14.98
CA LEU A 91 0.36 -6.27 13.73
C LEU A 91 -0.41 -5.76 12.52
N ARG A 92 -1.74 -5.93 12.52
CA ARG A 92 -2.60 -5.45 11.42
C ARG A 92 -2.46 -3.96 11.20
N ALA A 93 -2.41 -3.17 12.29
CA ALA A 93 -2.23 -1.73 12.22
C ALA A 93 -0.96 -1.33 11.46
N HIS A 94 0.15 -2.01 11.73
CA HIS A 94 1.41 -1.75 11.02
C HIS A 94 1.32 -2.06 9.53
N ILE A 95 0.69 -3.18 9.17
CA ILE A 95 0.54 -3.57 7.75
C ILE A 95 -0.39 -2.61 7.01
N GLU A 96 -1.50 -2.19 7.64
CA GLU A 96 -2.44 -1.20 7.07
C GLU A 96 -1.73 0.14 6.86
N ASN A 97 -0.87 0.58 7.79
CA ASN A 97 -0.11 1.83 7.71
C ASN A 97 0.98 1.77 6.61
N ILE A 98 1.70 0.66 6.50
CA ILE A 98 2.69 0.44 5.42
C ILE A 98 1.99 0.43 4.06
N TYR A 99 0.90 -0.34 3.93
CA TYR A 99 0.14 -0.41 2.69
C TYR A 99 -0.37 0.97 2.25
N ALA A 100 -0.89 1.76 3.18
CA ALA A 100 -1.44 3.07 2.87
C ALA A 100 -0.37 4.05 2.34
N LEU A 101 0.83 4.08 2.93
CA LEU A 101 1.93 4.89 2.41
C LEU A 101 2.28 4.49 0.98
N VAL A 102 2.48 3.19 0.76
CA VAL A 102 2.83 2.62 -0.56
C VAL A 102 1.74 2.97 -1.58
N ARG A 103 0.47 2.76 -1.24
CA ARG A 103 -0.65 3.00 -2.15
C ARG A 103 -0.81 4.48 -2.50
N VAL A 104 -0.65 5.39 -1.54
CA VAL A 104 -0.76 6.84 -1.82
C VAL A 104 0.39 7.31 -2.71
N ALA A 105 1.62 6.80 -2.52
CA ALA A 105 2.71 7.09 -3.43
C ALA A 105 2.45 6.58 -4.86
N ASP A 106 1.89 5.37 -4.99
CA ASP A 106 1.46 4.78 -6.26
C ASP A 106 0.35 5.62 -6.94
N GLU A 107 -0.64 6.12 -6.18
CA GLU A 107 -1.67 7.05 -6.68
C GLU A 107 -1.11 8.40 -7.15
N ILE A 108 0.03 8.83 -6.63
CA ILE A 108 0.70 10.05 -7.09
C ILE A 108 1.32 9.83 -8.48
N VAL A 109 1.93 8.69 -8.74
CA VAL A 109 2.69 8.46 -9.98
C VAL A 109 1.88 7.85 -11.11
N ASP A 110 0.93 6.96 -10.80
CA ASP A 110 0.18 6.18 -11.78
C ASP A 110 -1.34 6.26 -11.66
N GLY A 111 -1.82 6.90 -10.58
CA GLY A 111 -3.24 6.92 -10.27
C GLY A 111 -3.89 8.30 -10.35
N SER A 112 -4.62 8.63 -9.31
CA SER A 112 -5.51 9.80 -9.25
C SER A 112 -4.80 11.14 -9.40
N ALA A 113 -3.53 11.28 -8.99
CA ALA A 113 -2.79 12.54 -9.19
C ALA A 113 -2.39 12.73 -10.66
N ALA A 114 -2.05 11.66 -11.37
CA ALA A 114 -1.79 11.70 -12.80
C ALA A 114 -3.08 12.05 -13.59
N GLU A 115 -4.23 11.49 -13.20
CA GLU A 115 -5.53 11.86 -13.76
C GLU A 115 -5.88 13.32 -13.48
N ALA A 116 -5.64 13.80 -12.26
CA ALA A 116 -5.87 15.18 -11.88
C ALA A 116 -4.98 16.17 -12.67
N ALA A 117 -3.73 15.81 -12.93
CA ALA A 117 -2.80 16.62 -13.72
C ALA A 117 -3.24 16.77 -15.18
N ALA A 118 -3.98 15.82 -15.72
CA ALA A 118 -4.56 15.93 -17.07
C ALA A 118 -5.71 16.93 -17.16
N ILE A 119 -6.35 17.26 -16.03
CA ILE A 119 -7.49 18.18 -15.94
C ILE A 119 -7.02 19.57 -15.43
N GLU A 120 -6.13 19.57 -14.46
CA GLU A 120 -5.67 20.75 -13.73
C GLU A 120 -4.15 20.91 -13.87
N THR A 121 -3.71 21.89 -14.63
CA THR A 121 -2.28 22.11 -14.95
C THR A 121 -1.41 22.46 -13.74
N ALA A 122 -2.02 22.85 -12.62
CA ALA A 122 -1.29 23.14 -11.38
C ALA A 122 -0.86 21.88 -10.61
N VAL A 123 -1.35 20.68 -11.01
CA VAL A 123 -0.97 19.40 -10.39
C VAL A 123 0.29 18.86 -11.05
N ASP A 124 1.36 18.74 -10.29
CA ASP A 124 2.64 18.14 -10.71
C ASP A 124 2.92 16.87 -9.88
N PRO A 125 2.74 15.66 -10.45
CA PRO A 125 3.01 14.41 -9.75
C PRO A 125 4.46 14.29 -9.24
N GLY A 126 5.45 14.83 -9.96
CA GLY A 126 6.85 14.81 -9.55
C GLY A 126 7.10 15.64 -8.29
N GLN A 127 6.50 16.83 -8.22
CA GLN A 127 6.58 17.69 -7.03
C GLN A 127 5.79 17.08 -5.87
N LEU A 128 4.59 16.55 -6.11
CA LEU A 128 3.78 15.88 -5.10
C LEU A 128 4.52 14.68 -4.49
N LEU A 129 5.19 13.86 -5.31
CA LEU A 129 5.99 12.74 -4.82
C LEU A 129 7.18 13.23 -3.98
N THR A 130 7.84 14.29 -4.40
CA THR A 130 8.98 14.89 -3.67
C THR A 130 8.54 15.42 -2.31
N ASP A 131 7.41 16.11 -2.24
CA ASP A 131 6.85 16.63 -0.99
C ASP A 131 6.40 15.50 -0.06
N PHE A 132 5.77 14.45 -0.61
CA PHE A 132 5.34 13.28 0.13
C PHE A 132 6.52 12.49 0.72
N GLU A 133 7.59 12.31 -0.05
CA GLU A 133 8.84 11.67 0.38
C GLU A 133 9.52 12.47 1.51
N ASN A 134 9.72 13.77 1.30
CA ASN A 134 10.36 14.66 2.28
C ASN A 134 9.58 14.68 3.60
N GLU A 135 8.26 14.81 3.54
CA GLU A 135 7.41 14.81 4.74
C GLU A 135 7.45 13.45 5.43
N THR A 136 7.54 12.34 4.68
CA THR A 136 7.70 11.00 5.26
C THR A 136 8.97 10.91 6.10
N TYR A 137 10.12 11.34 5.58
CA TYR A 137 11.37 11.31 6.34
C TYR A 137 11.36 12.24 7.55
N LEU A 138 10.80 13.44 7.40
CA LEU A 138 10.63 14.38 8.51
C LEU A 138 9.73 13.78 9.60
N ALA A 139 8.63 13.16 9.23
CA ALA A 139 7.70 12.54 10.16
C ALA A 139 8.33 11.35 10.89
N MET A 140 9.09 10.49 10.19
CA MET A 140 9.85 9.39 10.82
C MET A 140 10.83 9.92 11.87
N LYS A 141 11.48 11.06 11.61
CA LYS A 141 12.42 11.68 12.55
C LYS A 141 11.71 12.34 13.74
N ARG A 142 10.70 13.18 13.50
CA ARG A 142 10.03 13.97 14.54
C ARG A 142 8.88 13.26 15.25
N GLY A 143 8.33 12.17 14.66
CA GLY A 143 7.21 11.40 15.23
C GLY A 143 5.83 11.99 14.98
N PHE A 144 5.67 12.96 14.06
CA PHE A 144 4.41 13.62 13.76
C PHE A 144 4.34 14.13 12.32
N SER A 145 3.15 14.06 11.71
CA SER A 145 2.78 14.72 10.46
C SER A 145 1.34 15.20 10.49
N THR A 146 1.03 16.27 9.76
CA THR A 146 -0.35 16.72 9.51
C THR A 146 -1.04 15.88 8.43
N ASN A 147 -0.28 15.14 7.61
CA ASN A 147 -0.80 14.13 6.71
C ASN A 147 -1.05 12.83 7.50
N LEU A 148 -2.31 12.39 7.59
CA LEU A 148 -2.71 11.25 8.42
C LEU A 148 -2.03 9.94 7.99
N ILE A 149 -1.82 9.71 6.69
CA ILE A 149 -1.17 8.51 6.16
C ILE A 149 0.32 8.50 6.54
N ILE A 150 1.01 9.60 6.29
CA ILE A 150 2.42 9.76 6.68
C ILE A 150 2.58 9.64 8.20
N HIS A 151 1.66 10.23 8.96
CA HIS A 151 1.70 10.15 10.43
C HIS A 151 1.60 8.70 10.93
N SER A 152 0.63 7.96 10.45
CA SER A 152 0.43 6.55 10.85
C SER A 152 1.62 5.67 10.46
N PHE A 153 2.17 5.88 9.25
CA PHE A 153 3.39 5.20 8.81
C PHE A 153 4.60 5.55 9.69
N ALA A 154 4.79 6.84 10.02
CA ALA A 154 5.89 7.29 10.86
C ALA A 154 5.84 6.68 12.27
N LEU A 155 4.64 6.53 12.86
CA LEU A 155 4.47 5.81 14.11
C LEU A 155 4.89 4.35 13.99
N THR A 156 4.41 3.66 12.95
CA THR A 156 4.81 2.28 12.65
C THR A 156 6.33 2.16 12.46
N ALA A 157 6.92 3.01 11.62
CA ALA A 157 8.35 2.95 11.30
C ALA A 157 9.22 3.10 12.56
N ARG A 158 8.85 4.01 13.45
CA ARG A 158 9.55 4.23 14.72
C ARG A 158 9.40 3.06 15.68
N GLU A 159 8.22 2.47 15.76
CA GLU A 159 7.92 1.36 16.67
C GLU A 159 8.62 0.07 16.25
N VAL A 160 8.55 -0.28 14.95
CA VAL A 160 9.09 -1.55 14.46
C VAL A 160 10.51 -1.43 13.88
N GLY A 161 11.09 -0.23 13.89
CA GLY A 161 12.49 0.00 13.49
C GLY A 161 12.70 0.08 11.97
N ILE A 162 11.70 0.48 11.18
CA ILE A 162 11.88 0.77 9.75
C ILE A 162 12.72 2.05 9.61
N LYS A 163 13.86 1.94 8.94
CA LYS A 163 14.80 3.04 8.74
C LYS A 163 14.65 3.64 7.34
N LYS A 164 15.22 4.86 7.16
CA LYS A 164 15.22 5.56 5.88
C LYS A 164 15.80 4.70 4.74
N GLU A 165 16.85 3.94 5.01
CA GLU A 165 17.55 3.10 4.04
C GLU A 165 16.67 2.02 3.42
N ILE A 166 15.55 1.64 4.06
CA ILE A 166 14.55 0.72 3.50
C ILE A 166 13.48 1.49 2.73
N VAL A 167 13.16 2.73 3.13
CA VAL A 167 12.11 3.55 2.50
C VAL A 167 12.62 4.27 1.25
N GLU A 168 13.86 4.70 1.23
CA GLU A 168 14.47 5.46 0.13
C GLU A 168 14.43 4.73 -1.23
N PRO A 169 14.77 3.42 -1.33
CA PRO A 169 14.65 2.69 -2.59
C PRO A 169 13.20 2.61 -3.10
N PHE A 170 12.21 2.61 -2.20
CA PHE A 170 10.80 2.64 -2.60
C PHE A 170 10.47 3.95 -3.32
N PHE A 171 10.79 5.10 -2.75
CA PHE A 171 10.54 6.39 -3.39
C PHE A 171 11.36 6.56 -4.68
N PHE A 172 12.58 6.00 -4.72
CA PHE A 172 13.37 5.97 -5.95
C PHE A 172 12.62 5.23 -7.08
N SER A 173 12.05 4.04 -6.81
CA SER A 173 11.27 3.29 -7.81
C SER A 173 9.99 4.02 -8.22
N MET A 174 9.28 4.66 -7.29
CA MET A 174 8.11 5.48 -7.61
C MET A 174 8.48 6.66 -8.52
N ARG A 175 9.67 7.23 -8.35
CA ARG A 175 10.16 8.31 -9.23
C ARG A 175 10.48 7.81 -10.65
N GLN A 176 10.96 6.57 -10.78
CA GLN A 176 11.17 5.95 -12.09
C GLN A 176 9.85 5.82 -12.87
N ASP A 177 8.74 5.55 -12.22
CA ASP A 177 7.42 5.46 -12.86
C ASP A 177 6.97 6.77 -13.53
N LEU A 178 7.53 7.92 -13.15
CA LEU A 178 7.25 9.21 -13.79
C LEU A 178 8.01 9.40 -15.10
N THR A 179 9.11 8.69 -15.32
CA THR A 179 10.06 8.99 -16.42
C THR A 179 10.50 7.79 -17.24
N GLU A 180 10.52 6.59 -16.64
CA GLU A 180 11.04 5.39 -17.30
C GLU A 180 9.89 4.52 -17.82
N THR A 181 9.96 4.17 -19.11
CA THR A 181 8.97 3.30 -19.77
C THR A 181 9.54 1.93 -20.13
N ILE A 182 10.86 1.80 -20.15
CA ILE A 182 11.58 0.58 -20.54
C ILE A 182 12.72 0.34 -19.55
N HIS A 183 12.90 -0.90 -19.13
CA HIS A 183 13.97 -1.31 -18.24
C HIS A 183 14.98 -2.23 -18.94
N ASP A 184 16.27 -2.00 -18.69
CA ASP A 184 17.30 -3.03 -18.85
C ASP A 184 17.33 -3.95 -17.62
N GLN A 185 18.16 -4.99 -17.64
CA GLN A 185 18.24 -5.95 -16.53
C GLN A 185 18.61 -5.30 -15.20
N ALA A 186 19.50 -4.33 -15.21
CA ALA A 186 19.96 -3.68 -13.96
C ALA A 186 18.91 -2.70 -13.42
N SER A 187 18.27 -1.91 -14.29
CA SER A 187 17.18 -1.01 -13.88
C SER A 187 15.96 -1.79 -13.42
N PHE A 188 15.62 -2.91 -14.07
CA PHE A 188 14.53 -3.79 -13.62
C PHE A 188 14.77 -4.35 -12.22
N GLN A 189 15.98 -4.85 -11.95
CA GLN A 189 16.30 -5.36 -10.60
C GLN A 189 16.21 -4.27 -9.55
N ARG A 190 16.71 -3.05 -9.83
CA ARG A 190 16.58 -1.91 -8.91
C ARG A 190 15.11 -1.52 -8.71
N TYR A 191 14.34 -1.51 -9.79
CA TYR A 191 12.92 -1.18 -9.76
C TYR A 191 12.12 -2.19 -8.91
N VAL A 192 12.27 -3.50 -9.14
CA VAL A 192 11.62 -4.55 -8.35
C VAL A 192 12.06 -4.50 -6.89
N TYR A 193 13.35 -4.25 -6.63
CA TYR A 193 13.84 -4.08 -5.27
C TYR A 193 13.10 -2.95 -4.55
N GLY A 194 13.05 -1.77 -5.14
CA GLY A 194 12.43 -0.60 -4.51
C GLY A 194 10.90 -0.68 -4.48
N SER A 195 10.25 -1.08 -5.57
CA SER A 195 8.78 -1.08 -5.64
C SER A 195 8.12 -2.22 -4.84
N ALA A 196 8.84 -3.33 -4.55
CA ALA A 196 8.24 -4.52 -3.96
C ALA A 196 9.07 -5.21 -2.86
N GLU A 197 10.38 -5.45 -3.08
CA GLU A 197 11.17 -6.21 -2.10
C GLU A 197 11.30 -5.44 -0.78
N VAL A 198 11.54 -4.11 -0.82
CA VAL A 198 11.63 -3.29 0.40
C VAL A 198 10.28 -3.19 1.11
N VAL A 199 9.15 -3.25 0.40
CA VAL A 199 7.82 -3.33 1.01
C VAL A 199 7.67 -4.63 1.81
N GLY A 200 8.16 -5.74 1.25
CA GLY A 200 8.28 -7.01 1.96
C GLY A 200 9.14 -6.90 3.22
N LEU A 201 10.26 -6.16 3.15
CA LEU A 201 11.14 -5.90 4.30
C LEU A 201 10.47 -5.02 5.37
N MET A 202 9.70 -4.01 4.98
CA MET A 202 8.92 -3.19 5.93
C MET A 202 7.90 -4.06 6.68
N CYS A 203 7.17 -4.93 5.97
CA CYS A 203 6.24 -5.88 6.59
C CYS A 203 6.98 -6.87 7.51
N LEU A 204 8.13 -7.38 7.09
CA LEU A 204 8.96 -8.27 7.89
C LEU A 204 9.42 -7.60 9.19
N ALA A 205 9.83 -6.33 9.16
CA ALA A 205 10.19 -5.57 10.36
C ALA A 205 9.06 -5.57 11.40
N ALA A 206 7.81 -5.36 10.94
CA ALA A 206 6.63 -5.44 11.80
C ALA A 206 6.42 -6.87 12.36
N PHE A 207 6.60 -7.91 11.54
CA PHE A 207 6.42 -9.30 11.98
C PHE A 207 7.49 -9.78 12.96
N MET A 208 8.70 -9.23 12.88
CA MET A 208 9.81 -9.57 13.76
C MET A 208 9.81 -8.74 15.05
N HIS A 209 9.05 -7.66 15.11
CA HIS A 209 9.02 -6.77 16.27
C HIS A 209 8.66 -7.53 17.55
N GLY A 210 9.43 -7.31 18.61
CA GLY A 210 9.24 -7.98 19.91
C GLY A 210 9.73 -9.44 19.98
N HIS A 211 10.27 -10.00 18.88
CA HIS A 211 10.79 -11.37 18.84
C HIS A 211 12.31 -11.40 18.69
N LYS A 212 12.93 -12.48 19.20
CA LYS A 212 14.37 -12.73 19.07
C LYS A 212 14.62 -13.80 18.03
N TYR A 213 15.56 -13.57 17.13
CA TYR A 213 15.97 -14.49 16.07
C TYR A 213 17.49 -14.56 15.99
N SER A 214 18.03 -15.72 15.65
CA SER A 214 19.43 -15.89 15.27
C SER A 214 19.72 -15.15 13.95
N GLU A 215 21.00 -14.87 13.67
CA GLU A 215 21.39 -14.20 12.41
C GLU A 215 21.03 -15.07 11.17
N HIS A 216 21.11 -16.38 11.30
CA HIS A 216 20.70 -17.30 10.23
C HIS A 216 19.20 -17.21 9.93
N GLU A 217 18.35 -17.19 10.98
CA GLU A 217 16.90 -17.03 10.82
C GLU A 217 16.55 -15.67 10.20
N LYS A 218 17.21 -14.60 10.65
CA LYS A 218 17.03 -13.25 10.08
C LYS A 218 17.38 -13.22 8.60
N THR A 219 18.54 -13.79 8.23
CA THR A 219 18.98 -13.86 6.84
C THR A 219 17.97 -14.64 5.98
N THR A 220 17.48 -15.77 6.46
CA THR A 220 16.47 -16.59 5.77
C THR A 220 15.16 -15.81 5.60
N MET A 221 14.69 -15.12 6.65
CA MET A 221 13.46 -14.32 6.60
C MET A 221 13.59 -13.11 5.68
N VAL A 222 14.73 -12.42 5.69
CA VAL A 222 15.01 -11.29 4.79
C VAL A 222 15.02 -11.75 3.33
N THR A 223 15.72 -12.85 3.03
CA THR A 223 15.76 -13.44 1.68
C THR A 223 14.35 -13.85 1.23
N GLY A 224 13.58 -14.50 2.10
CA GLY A 224 12.22 -14.92 1.81
C GLY A 224 11.25 -13.73 1.61
N ALA A 225 11.37 -12.67 2.39
CA ALA A 225 10.52 -11.48 2.26
C ALA A 225 10.80 -10.73 0.95
N ARG A 226 12.08 -10.61 0.57
CA ARG A 226 12.49 -10.04 -0.72
C ARG A 226 11.96 -10.85 -1.89
N ALA A 227 12.18 -12.17 -1.87
CA ALA A 227 11.69 -13.07 -2.91
C ALA A 227 10.15 -13.02 -3.05
N LEU A 228 9.42 -12.96 -1.93
CA LEU A 228 7.96 -12.83 -1.98
C LEU A 228 7.51 -11.51 -2.61
N GLY A 229 8.17 -10.40 -2.25
CA GLY A 229 7.92 -9.09 -2.85
C GLY A 229 8.16 -9.11 -4.36
N ALA A 230 9.33 -9.64 -4.79
CA ALA A 230 9.68 -9.79 -6.20
C ALA A 230 8.66 -10.65 -6.97
N ALA A 231 8.25 -11.81 -6.41
CA ALA A 231 7.23 -12.66 -7.00
C ALA A 231 5.90 -11.94 -7.19
N PHE A 232 5.46 -11.18 -6.18
CA PHE A 232 4.20 -10.42 -6.27
C PHE A 232 4.25 -9.37 -7.38
N GLN A 233 5.34 -8.65 -7.48
CA GLN A 233 5.51 -7.61 -8.50
C GLN A 233 5.57 -8.22 -9.91
N LYS A 234 6.37 -9.24 -10.11
CA LYS A 234 6.47 -9.94 -11.41
C LYS A 234 5.13 -10.53 -11.86
N VAL A 235 4.35 -11.12 -10.93
CA VAL A 235 2.99 -11.60 -11.22
C VAL A 235 2.07 -10.44 -11.61
N ASN A 236 2.17 -9.30 -10.92
CA ASN A 236 1.37 -8.11 -11.25
C ASN A 236 1.71 -7.62 -12.66
N PHE A 237 2.97 -7.52 -13.03
CA PHE A 237 3.38 -7.12 -14.39
C PHE A 237 2.85 -8.07 -15.47
N LEU A 238 2.91 -9.39 -15.27
CA LEU A 238 2.34 -10.34 -16.22
C LEU A 238 0.81 -10.30 -16.27
N ARG A 239 0.17 -10.05 -15.14
CA ARG A 239 -1.30 -9.95 -15.03
C ARG A 239 -1.84 -8.72 -15.73
N ASP A 240 -1.12 -7.61 -15.61
CA ASP A 240 -1.56 -6.29 -16.07
C ASP A 240 -0.90 -5.87 -17.40
N LEU A 241 -0.14 -6.79 -18.05
CA LEU A 241 0.67 -6.54 -19.26
C LEU A 241 -0.09 -5.78 -20.36
N ALA A 242 -1.36 -6.17 -20.62
CA ALA A 242 -2.20 -5.50 -21.61
C ALA A 242 -2.44 -4.02 -21.25
N SER A 243 -2.83 -3.75 -19.99
CA SER A 243 -3.16 -2.39 -19.56
C SER A 243 -1.92 -1.50 -19.43
N ASP A 244 -0.81 -2.06 -19.01
CA ASP A 244 0.44 -1.30 -18.82
C ASP A 244 1.01 -0.87 -20.18
N PHE A 245 0.90 -1.73 -21.19
CA PHE A 245 1.33 -1.40 -22.55
C PHE A 245 0.37 -0.43 -23.24
N GLU A 246 -0.95 -0.68 -23.21
CA GLU A 246 -1.94 0.15 -23.91
C GLU A 246 -2.08 1.55 -23.31
N LYS A 247 -2.09 1.66 -21.97
CA LYS A 247 -2.37 2.92 -21.27
C LYS A 247 -1.11 3.70 -20.94
N LEU A 248 -0.03 3.02 -20.55
CA LEU A 248 1.19 3.63 -20.02
C LEU A 248 2.37 3.55 -21.00
N GLY A 249 2.27 2.75 -22.06
CA GLY A 249 3.36 2.50 -23.00
C GLY A 249 4.58 1.84 -22.34
N ARG A 250 4.38 1.14 -21.19
CA ARG A 250 5.47 0.58 -20.38
C ARG A 250 5.70 -0.90 -20.64
N SER A 251 6.98 -1.27 -20.69
CA SER A 251 7.43 -2.66 -20.65
C SER A 251 8.41 -2.83 -19.48
N TYR A 252 7.96 -3.49 -18.42
CA TYR A 252 8.78 -3.69 -17.23
C TYR A 252 9.86 -4.76 -17.42
N PHE A 253 9.54 -5.87 -18.11
CA PHE A 253 10.49 -6.96 -18.29
C PHE A 253 11.55 -6.63 -19.31
N PRO A 254 12.86 -6.75 -18.97
CA PRO A 254 13.95 -6.45 -19.89
C PRO A 254 13.90 -7.29 -21.18
N GLY A 255 13.97 -6.62 -22.31
CA GLY A 255 13.96 -7.29 -23.64
C GLY A 255 12.61 -7.89 -24.03
N VAL A 256 11.56 -7.68 -23.25
CA VAL A 256 10.19 -8.12 -23.55
C VAL A 256 9.44 -6.96 -24.22
N ASP A 257 9.18 -7.11 -25.51
CA ASP A 257 8.26 -6.26 -26.27
C ASP A 257 6.93 -7.02 -26.42
N VAL A 258 5.82 -6.34 -26.27
CA VAL A 258 4.48 -6.94 -26.48
C VAL A 258 4.34 -7.56 -27.87
N LYS A 259 5.00 -7.00 -28.89
CA LYS A 259 5.00 -7.53 -30.25
C LYS A 259 5.76 -8.86 -30.39
N THR A 260 6.73 -9.10 -29.51
CA THR A 260 7.57 -10.31 -29.51
C THR A 260 7.25 -11.24 -28.35
N PHE A 261 6.30 -10.87 -27.48
CA PHE A 261 5.86 -11.67 -26.36
C PHE A 261 5.18 -12.96 -26.83
N ASN A 262 5.74 -14.08 -26.46
CA ASN A 262 5.26 -15.42 -26.84
C ASN A 262 5.25 -16.38 -25.63
N ASP A 263 4.81 -17.60 -25.86
CA ASP A 263 4.72 -18.59 -24.79
C ASP A 263 6.07 -18.98 -24.19
N ASP A 264 7.15 -18.95 -24.94
CA ASP A 264 8.50 -19.28 -24.43
C ASP A 264 8.97 -18.20 -23.45
N VAL A 265 8.83 -16.92 -23.81
CA VAL A 265 9.15 -15.78 -22.93
C VAL A 265 8.29 -15.80 -21.68
N LYS A 266 6.97 -15.98 -21.84
CA LYS A 266 6.03 -16.10 -20.72
C LYS A 266 6.44 -17.24 -19.77
N ASN A 267 6.73 -18.42 -20.30
CA ASN A 267 7.06 -19.59 -19.50
C ASN A 267 8.38 -19.40 -18.74
N ALA A 268 9.37 -18.74 -19.32
CA ALA A 268 10.60 -18.38 -18.61
C ALA A 268 10.33 -17.47 -17.40
N LEU A 269 9.47 -16.45 -17.57
CA LEU A 269 9.06 -15.55 -16.48
C LEU A 269 8.23 -16.29 -15.40
N VAL A 270 7.36 -17.20 -15.81
CA VAL A 270 6.59 -18.05 -14.88
C VAL A 270 7.51 -18.91 -14.00
N VAL A 271 8.56 -19.49 -14.59
CA VAL A 271 9.56 -20.29 -13.86
C VAL A 271 10.36 -19.42 -12.89
N ASP A 272 10.77 -18.23 -13.29
CA ASP A 272 11.46 -17.27 -12.41
C ASP A 272 10.60 -16.88 -11.21
N ILE A 273 9.32 -16.58 -11.42
CA ILE A 273 8.36 -16.30 -10.35
C ILE A 273 8.19 -17.52 -9.41
N GLU A 274 8.11 -18.74 -9.97
CA GLU A 274 7.98 -19.95 -9.16
C GLU A 274 9.20 -20.17 -8.28
N ASN A 275 10.40 -19.86 -8.77
CA ASN A 275 11.62 -19.89 -7.98
C ASN A 275 11.57 -18.90 -6.80
N ASP A 276 11.15 -17.65 -7.03
CA ASP A 276 10.97 -16.66 -5.96
C ASP A 276 9.96 -17.14 -4.90
N LEU A 277 8.82 -17.70 -5.33
CA LEU A 277 7.81 -18.26 -4.43
C LEU A 277 8.35 -19.44 -3.62
N ARG A 278 9.22 -20.28 -4.21
CA ARG A 278 9.88 -21.38 -3.53
C ARG A 278 10.89 -20.89 -2.49
N ILE A 279 11.68 -19.87 -2.81
CA ILE A 279 12.60 -19.25 -1.86
C ILE A 279 11.83 -18.63 -0.69
N SER A 280 10.74 -17.93 -0.96
CA SER A 280 9.92 -17.30 0.08
C SER A 280 9.28 -18.33 1.03
N ALA A 281 8.93 -19.52 0.53
CA ALA A 281 8.35 -20.58 1.34
C ALA A 281 9.27 -21.07 2.47
N LEU A 282 10.59 -20.97 2.30
CA LEU A 282 11.57 -21.35 3.32
C LEU A 282 11.51 -20.45 4.56
N ALA A 283 11.08 -19.22 4.42
CA ALA A 283 10.95 -18.27 5.51
C ALA A 283 9.64 -18.41 6.32
N LEU A 284 8.59 -18.99 5.73
CA LEU A 284 7.27 -19.09 6.37
C LEU A 284 7.29 -19.77 7.75
N PRO A 285 8.00 -20.91 7.95
CA PRO A 285 8.03 -21.57 9.26
C PRO A 285 8.63 -20.70 10.36
N LEU A 286 9.50 -19.74 10.02
CA LEU A 286 10.18 -18.86 10.96
C LEU A 286 9.31 -17.70 11.45
N LEU A 287 8.24 -17.36 10.69
CA LEU A 287 7.33 -16.28 11.07
C LEU A 287 6.48 -16.67 12.30
N PRO A 288 6.14 -15.71 13.18
CA PRO A 288 5.15 -15.93 14.24
C PRO A 288 3.82 -16.44 13.67
N ALA A 289 3.04 -17.13 14.49
CA ALA A 289 1.84 -17.85 14.03
C ALA A 289 0.81 -16.98 13.29
N SER A 290 0.59 -15.75 13.76
CA SER A 290 -0.38 -14.83 13.16
C SER A 290 0.05 -14.35 11.77
N PRO A 291 1.22 -13.70 11.57
CA PRO A 291 1.65 -13.28 10.24
C PRO A 291 1.94 -14.48 9.31
N ARG A 292 2.42 -15.60 9.83
CA ARG A 292 2.62 -16.83 9.03
C ARG A 292 1.37 -17.20 8.23
N LYS A 293 0.21 -17.28 8.91
CA LYS A 293 -1.06 -17.63 8.23
C LYS A 293 -1.41 -16.62 7.13
N ALA A 294 -1.29 -15.32 7.41
CA ALA A 294 -1.62 -14.28 6.43
C ALA A 294 -0.67 -14.29 5.22
N VAL A 295 0.64 -14.42 5.47
CA VAL A 295 1.65 -14.47 4.41
C VAL A 295 1.48 -15.75 3.57
N THR A 296 1.20 -16.90 4.20
CA THR A 296 0.89 -18.15 3.50
C THR A 296 -0.34 -17.99 2.60
N ALA A 297 -1.41 -17.34 3.09
CA ALA A 297 -2.61 -17.09 2.28
C ALA A 297 -2.31 -16.20 1.06
N ALA A 298 -1.51 -15.14 1.25
CA ALA A 298 -1.08 -14.28 0.17
C ALA A 298 -0.21 -15.05 -0.84
N GLN A 299 0.77 -15.81 -0.37
CA GLN A 299 1.62 -16.63 -1.24
C GLN A 299 0.82 -17.63 -2.08
N LEU A 300 -0.13 -18.35 -1.48
CA LEU A 300 -1.01 -19.27 -2.21
C LEU A 300 -1.84 -18.58 -3.29
N LEU A 301 -2.31 -17.36 -3.01
CA LEU A 301 -3.04 -16.58 -4.01
C LEU A 301 -2.15 -16.25 -5.22
N PHE A 302 -0.91 -15.83 -4.99
CA PHE A 302 0.02 -15.51 -6.07
C PHE A 302 0.54 -16.75 -6.79
N GLN A 303 0.70 -17.90 -6.11
CA GLN A 303 0.92 -19.19 -6.75
C GLN A 303 -0.22 -19.58 -7.69
N GLU A 304 -1.47 -19.35 -7.26
CA GLU A 304 -2.64 -19.65 -8.11
C GLU A 304 -2.71 -18.70 -9.31
N LEU A 305 -2.36 -17.41 -9.14
CA LEU A 305 -2.22 -16.47 -10.25
C LEU A 305 -1.13 -16.91 -11.23
N ASN A 306 0.05 -17.27 -10.74
CA ASN A 306 1.15 -17.74 -11.58
C ASN A 306 0.77 -19.03 -12.35
N LYS A 307 0.11 -20.00 -11.70
CA LYS A 307 -0.42 -21.19 -12.34
C LYS A 307 -1.46 -20.87 -13.42
N LYS A 308 -2.29 -19.86 -13.21
CA LYS A 308 -3.26 -19.43 -14.20
C LYS A 308 -2.58 -18.75 -15.39
N ILE A 309 -1.61 -17.87 -15.15
CA ILE A 309 -0.76 -17.26 -16.19
C ILE A 309 -0.07 -18.34 -17.03
N ALA A 310 0.53 -19.35 -16.37
CA ALA A 310 1.20 -20.47 -17.06
C ALA A 310 0.29 -21.22 -18.03
N LYS A 311 -1.00 -21.36 -17.70
CA LYS A 311 -2.02 -22.07 -18.51
C LYS A 311 -2.65 -21.18 -19.58
N THR A 312 -2.50 -19.87 -19.51
CA THR A 312 -3.07 -18.91 -20.47
C THR A 312 -2.04 -18.68 -21.58
N LYS A 313 -2.47 -18.65 -22.83
CA LYS A 313 -1.60 -18.34 -23.95
C LYS A 313 -1.07 -16.90 -23.87
N ALA A 314 0.15 -16.67 -24.35
CA ALA A 314 0.74 -15.34 -24.36
C ALA A 314 -0.13 -14.31 -25.09
N GLU A 315 -0.75 -14.70 -26.20
CA GLU A 315 -1.68 -13.87 -26.99
C GLU A 315 -2.90 -13.41 -26.17
N GLU A 316 -3.42 -14.26 -25.27
CA GLU A 316 -4.55 -13.91 -24.41
C GLU A 316 -4.14 -12.96 -23.28
N LEU A 317 -2.89 -13.08 -22.76
CA LEU A 317 -2.34 -12.19 -21.73
C LEU A 317 -2.18 -10.76 -22.23
N ILE A 318 -1.87 -10.58 -23.51
CA ILE A 318 -1.75 -9.25 -24.14
C ILE A 318 -3.14 -8.58 -24.31
N GLN A 319 -4.23 -9.35 -24.27
CA GLN A 319 -5.58 -8.86 -24.57
C GLN A 319 -6.45 -8.67 -23.32
N ALA A 320 -6.15 -9.39 -22.23
CA ALA A 320 -7.02 -9.40 -21.07
C ALA A 320 -6.28 -9.61 -19.74
N ARG A 321 -6.72 -8.86 -18.73
CA ARG A 321 -6.25 -8.98 -17.35
C ARG A 321 -6.60 -10.33 -16.73
N ILE A 322 -5.62 -11.04 -16.21
CA ILE A 322 -5.82 -12.29 -15.48
C ILE A 322 -6.23 -12.02 -14.02
N SER A 323 -7.28 -12.70 -13.55
CA SER A 323 -7.73 -12.58 -12.16
C SER A 323 -8.13 -13.93 -11.56
N VAL A 324 -8.05 -14.04 -10.24
CA VAL A 324 -8.63 -15.14 -9.46
C VAL A 324 -9.99 -14.69 -8.93
N ASN A 325 -11.02 -15.49 -9.14
CA ASN A 325 -12.36 -15.15 -8.67
C ASN A 325 -12.46 -15.13 -7.14
N ASN A 326 -13.43 -14.39 -6.60
CA ASN A 326 -13.56 -14.19 -5.16
C ASN A 326 -13.83 -15.49 -4.38
N LEU A 327 -14.55 -16.45 -4.96
CA LEU A 327 -14.79 -17.75 -4.32
C LEU A 327 -13.47 -18.52 -4.13
N ARG A 328 -12.61 -18.53 -5.15
CA ARG A 328 -11.29 -19.19 -5.05
C ARG A 328 -10.40 -18.51 -4.02
N LYS A 329 -10.40 -17.16 -3.94
CA LYS A 329 -9.70 -16.41 -2.89
C LYS A 329 -10.16 -16.82 -1.49
N LEU A 330 -11.47 -16.95 -1.27
CA LEU A 330 -12.05 -17.39 0.01
C LEU A 330 -11.65 -18.83 0.35
N ILE A 331 -11.64 -19.74 -0.63
CA ILE A 331 -11.20 -21.14 -0.43
C ILE A 331 -9.73 -21.20 -0.02
N LEU A 332 -8.85 -20.44 -0.67
CA LEU A 332 -7.42 -20.38 -0.30
C LEU A 332 -7.22 -19.85 1.12
N LEU A 333 -7.98 -18.82 1.49
CA LEU A 333 -7.99 -18.25 2.83
C LEU A 333 -8.44 -19.29 3.87
N ALA A 334 -9.54 -19.99 3.61
CA ALA A 334 -10.08 -21.03 4.49
C ALA A 334 -9.09 -22.19 4.68
N LYS A 335 -8.43 -22.65 3.61
CA LYS A 335 -7.39 -23.69 3.70
C LYS A 335 -6.26 -23.28 4.64
N THR A 336 -5.80 -22.03 4.54
CA THR A 336 -4.74 -21.50 5.40
C THR A 336 -5.16 -21.44 6.87
N LEU A 337 -6.41 -21.04 7.15
CA LEU A 337 -6.94 -20.99 8.51
C LEU A 337 -7.07 -22.37 9.14
N LEU A 338 -7.45 -23.39 8.36
CA LEU A 338 -7.62 -24.78 8.80
C LEU A 338 -6.29 -25.54 8.92
N GLY A 339 -5.16 -24.90 8.59
CA GLY A 339 -3.83 -25.55 8.70
C GLY A 339 -3.62 -26.67 7.69
N ALA A 340 -4.37 -26.70 6.59
CA ALA A 340 -4.16 -27.69 5.54
C ALA A 340 -2.72 -27.56 4.99
N LYS A 341 -1.93 -28.64 5.05
CA LYS A 341 -0.61 -28.71 4.44
C LYS A 341 -0.76 -28.41 2.95
N THR A 342 -0.04 -27.42 2.48
CA THR A 342 0.03 -27.00 1.07
C THR A 342 1.08 -27.79 0.33
#